data_299cfc620fe6bf0bcdc02c4774ea61b4
#
_entry.id   299cfc620fe6bf0bcdc02c4774ea61b4
#
_cell.length_a   1.000
_cell.length_b   1.000
_cell.length_c   1.000
_cell.angle_alpha   90.00
_cell.angle_beta   90.00
_cell.angle_gamma   90.00
#
_symmetry.space_group_name_H-M   'P 1'
#
loop_
_entity.id
_entity.type
_entity.pdbx_description
1 polymer ?
#
loop_
_entity_poly.entity_id
_entity_poly.type
_entity_poly.pdbx_seq_one_letter_code
_entity_poly.pdbx_strand_id
1 'polypeptide(L)' 'GLLNIGEEVIKGNEVVKQAAELLRASPLNFYGNVEGNDIYKGTTDVVVCDGFVGNVALKTSEGLAQMLAG' A
#
# COMPACT_ATOMS: atom_id res chain seq x y z
N GLY A 1 -0.34 7.10 -3.04
CA GLY A 1 -1.16 6.57 -1.95
C GLY A 1 -0.35 5.79 -0.93
N LEU A 2 -0.88 5.64 0.23
CA LEU A 2 -0.27 4.89 1.32
C LEU A 2 -1.07 3.60 1.55
N LEU A 3 -0.39 2.46 1.45
CA LEU A 3 -1.05 1.16 1.57
C LEU A 3 -1.51 0.91 3.01
N ASN A 4 -2.80 0.63 3.17
CA ASN A 4 -3.42 0.32 4.44
C ASN A 4 -3.84 -1.15 4.43
N ILE A 5 -3.36 -1.91 5.41
CA ILE A 5 -3.64 -3.34 5.52
C ILE A 5 -4.82 -3.67 6.42
N GLY A 6 -5.55 -2.64 6.87
CA GLY A 6 -6.74 -2.80 7.70
C GLY A 6 -6.49 -2.46 9.16
N GLU A 7 -7.59 -2.32 9.90
CA GLU A 7 -7.55 -1.88 11.29
C GLU A 7 -7.19 -2.98 12.29
N GLU A 8 -7.13 -4.22 11.83
CA GLU A 8 -6.90 -5.37 12.67
C GLU A 8 -5.45 -5.50 13.14
N VAL A 9 -4.52 -4.87 12.43
CA VAL A 9 -3.09 -4.91 12.77
C VAL A 9 -2.72 -3.61 13.48
N ILE A 10 -2.82 -3.61 14.79
CA ILE A 10 -2.68 -2.39 15.62
C ILE A 10 -1.34 -1.69 15.43
N LYS A 11 -0.23 -2.42 15.46
CA LYS A 11 1.11 -1.81 15.31
C LYS A 11 1.34 -1.20 13.94
N GLY A 12 0.95 -1.91 12.90
CA GLY A 12 1.08 -1.42 11.53
C GLY A 12 0.21 -0.20 11.29
N ASN A 13 -1.00 -0.19 11.86
CA ASN A 13 -1.93 0.92 11.72
C ASN A 13 -1.41 2.23 12.33
N GLU A 14 -0.73 2.18 13.45
CA GLU A 14 -0.20 3.37 14.10
C GLU A 14 0.84 4.07 13.22
N VAL A 15 1.76 3.31 12.66
CA VAL A 15 2.78 3.84 11.74
C VAL A 15 2.12 4.41 10.49
N VAL A 16 1.15 3.71 9.93
CA VAL A 16 0.43 4.15 8.74
C VAL A 16 -0.35 5.44 9.01
N LYS A 17 -1.02 5.54 10.16
CA LYS A 17 -1.74 6.75 10.55
C LYS A 17 -0.81 7.95 10.69
N GLN A 18 0.33 7.78 11.34
CA GLN A 18 1.32 8.84 11.51
C GLN A 18 1.88 9.29 10.16
N ALA A 19 2.20 8.33 9.29
CA ALA A 19 2.69 8.62 7.96
C ALA A 19 1.65 9.39 7.15
N ALA A 20 0.38 9.00 7.24
CA ALA A 20 -0.71 9.67 6.54
C ALA A 20 -0.85 11.13 7.00
N GLU A 21 -0.75 11.38 8.31
CA GLU A 21 -0.83 12.73 8.86
C GLU A 21 0.32 13.60 8.32
N LEU A 22 1.53 13.06 8.32
CA LEU A 22 2.70 13.78 7.81
C LEU A 22 2.56 14.09 6.32
N LEU A 23 2.05 13.12 5.54
CA LEU A 23 1.87 13.30 4.10
C LEU A 23 0.78 14.32 3.79
N ARG A 24 -0.31 14.34 4.56
CA ARG A 24 -1.37 15.35 4.39
C ARG A 24 -0.88 16.76 4.69
N ALA A 25 0.01 16.89 5.66
CA ALA A 25 0.60 18.18 6.02
C ALA A 25 1.70 18.62 5.05
N SER A 26 2.18 17.74 4.18
CA SER A 26 3.24 18.03 3.23
C SER A 26 2.67 18.70 1.97
N PRO A 27 3.54 19.31 1.12
CA PRO A 27 3.11 19.87 -0.17
C PRO A 27 2.93 18.81 -1.25
N LEU A 28 3.09 17.53 -0.93
CA LEU A 28 2.95 16.45 -1.89
C LEU A 28 1.48 16.22 -2.26
N ASN A 29 1.26 15.75 -3.47
CA ASN A 29 -0.07 15.37 -3.94
C ASN A 29 -0.45 14.00 -3.36
N PHE A 30 -0.81 14.00 -2.09
CA PHE A 30 -1.14 12.77 -1.36
C PHE A 30 -2.59 12.39 -1.61
N TYR A 31 -2.80 11.25 -2.25
CA TYR A 31 -4.14 10.71 -2.53
C TYR A 31 -4.87 10.28 -1.25
N GLY A 32 -4.15 9.66 -0.33
CA GLY A 32 -4.71 9.08 0.89
C GLY A 32 -4.36 7.61 1.02
N ASN A 33 -5.12 6.89 1.84
CA ASN A 33 -4.94 5.46 2.03
C ASN A 33 -5.49 4.68 0.83
N VAL A 34 -4.78 3.62 0.46
CA VAL A 34 -5.23 2.66 -0.56
C VAL A 34 -5.20 1.27 0.02
N GLU A 35 -6.07 0.41 -0.46
CA GLU A 35 -6.09 -1.01 -0.09
C GLU A 35 -5.38 -1.84 -1.16
N GLY A 36 -5.11 -3.12 -0.85
CA GLY A 36 -4.37 -3.98 -1.76
C GLY A 36 -5.01 -4.08 -3.14
N ASN A 37 -6.34 -4.15 -3.22
CA ASN A 37 -7.04 -4.22 -4.49
C ASN A 37 -6.96 -2.92 -5.28
N ASP A 38 -6.71 -1.79 -4.64
CA ASP A 38 -6.58 -0.51 -5.33
C ASP A 38 -5.28 -0.40 -6.13
N ILE A 39 -4.27 -1.18 -5.78
CA ILE A 39 -2.98 -1.16 -6.47
C ILE A 39 -3.16 -1.39 -7.97
N TYR A 40 -3.97 -2.37 -8.34
CA TYR A 40 -4.19 -2.73 -9.74
C TYR A 40 -5.23 -1.87 -10.44
N LYS A 41 -6.02 -1.11 -9.69
CA LYS A 41 -7.01 -0.19 -10.27
C LYS A 41 -6.37 1.07 -10.83
N GLY A 42 -5.14 1.37 -10.43
CA GLY A 42 -4.45 2.54 -10.93
C GLY A 42 -5.01 3.86 -10.41
N THR A 43 -5.59 3.85 -9.21
CA THR A 43 -6.12 5.07 -8.59
C THR A 43 -5.03 6.04 -8.20
N THR A 44 -3.81 5.54 -7.98
CA THR A 44 -2.63 6.34 -7.68
C THR A 44 -1.46 5.87 -8.53
N ASP A 45 -0.52 6.76 -8.82
CA ASP A 45 0.66 6.43 -9.59
C ASP A 45 1.73 5.74 -8.75
N VAL A 46 1.78 6.07 -7.45
CA VAL A 46 2.77 5.53 -6.53
C VAL A 46 2.06 5.06 -5.26
N VAL A 47 2.37 3.87 -4.82
CA VAL A 47 1.87 3.30 -3.57
C VAL A 47 3.06 3.06 -2.65
N VAL A 48 3.00 3.64 -1.45
CA VAL A 48 4.05 3.51 -0.44
C VAL A 48 3.57 2.54 0.64
N CYS A 49 4.45 1.65 1.06
CA CYS A 49 4.18 0.72 2.15
C CYS A 49 5.48 0.38 2.86
N ASP A 50 5.39 -0.31 4.00
CA ASP A 50 6.61 -0.83 4.62
C ASP A 50 7.15 -2.00 3.79
N GLY A 51 8.46 -2.29 3.97
CA GLY A 51 9.15 -3.26 3.15
C GLY A 51 8.63 -4.69 3.30
N PHE A 52 8.16 -5.05 4.48
CA PHE A 52 7.61 -6.39 4.71
C PHE A 52 6.32 -6.59 3.91
N VAL A 53 5.38 -5.66 4.05
CA VAL A 53 4.10 -5.71 3.32
C VAL A 53 4.35 -5.64 1.82
N GLY A 54 5.25 -4.76 1.39
CA GLY A 54 5.60 -4.62 -0.02
C GLY A 54 6.19 -5.89 -0.61
N ASN A 55 7.07 -6.57 0.13
CA ASN A 55 7.66 -7.82 -0.31
C ASN A 55 6.61 -8.92 -0.49
N VAL A 56 5.67 -9.04 0.46
CA VAL A 56 4.57 -10.01 0.35
C VAL A 56 3.72 -9.70 -0.87
N ALA A 57 3.36 -8.43 -1.06
CA ALA A 57 2.53 -8.02 -2.20
C ALA A 57 3.21 -8.33 -3.53
N LEU A 58 4.50 -8.02 -3.66
CA LEU A 58 5.25 -8.30 -4.88
C LEU A 58 5.36 -9.79 -5.16
N LYS A 59 5.70 -10.59 -4.17
CA LYS A 59 5.86 -12.04 -4.37
C LYS A 59 4.53 -12.70 -4.68
N THR A 60 3.45 -12.28 -4.06
CA THR A 60 2.11 -12.78 -4.35
C THR A 60 1.70 -12.42 -5.78
N SER A 61 1.96 -11.19 -6.20
CA SER A 61 1.65 -10.72 -7.55
C SER A 61 2.47 -11.49 -8.60
N GLU A 62 3.76 -11.71 -8.33
CA GLU A 62 4.64 -12.48 -9.22
C GLU A 62 4.15 -13.92 -9.35
N GLY A 63 3.78 -14.55 -8.23
CA GLY A 63 3.27 -15.91 -8.25
C GLY A 63 1.99 -16.05 -9.05
N LEU A 64 1.08 -15.10 -8.88
CA LEU A 64 -0.16 -15.07 -9.65
C LEU A 64 0.11 -14.87 -11.14
N ALA A 65 1.00 -13.95 -11.49
CA ALA A 65 1.37 -13.70 -12.88
C ALA A 65 1.99 -14.94 -13.52
N GLN A 66 2.87 -15.65 -12.82
CA GLN A 66 3.47 -16.89 -13.29
C GLN A 66 2.43 -17.98 -13.51
N MET A 67 1.47 -18.11 -12.60
CA MET A 67 0.40 -19.09 -12.72
C MET A 67 -0.47 -18.81 -13.94
N LEU A 68 -0.79 -17.54 -14.21
CA LEU A 68 -1.61 -17.15 -15.34
C LEU A 68 -0.86 -17.25 -16.67
N ALA A 69 0.45 -17.01 -16.67
CA ALA A 69 1.28 -17.05 -17.87
C ALA A 69 1.69 -18.47 -18.23
N GLY A 70 1.75 -19.35 -17.26
CA GLY A 70 2.21 -20.70 -17.46
C GLY A 70 1.19 -21.69 -17.89
#